data_c0c2598d43c09d7b298b10c74d0364f8
#
_entry.id   c0c2598d43c09d7b298b10c74d0364f8
#
_cell.length_a   1.000
_cell.length_b   1.000
_cell.length_c   1.000
_cell.angle_alpha   90.00
_cell.angle_beta   90.00
_cell.angle_gamma   90.00
#
_symmetry.space_group_name_H-M   'P 1'
#
loop_
_entity.id
_entity.type
_entity.pdbx_description
1 polymer ?
#
loop_
_entity_poly.entity_id
_entity_poly.type
_entity_poly.pdbx_seq_one_letter_code
_entity_poly.pdbx_strand_id
1 'polypeptide(L)'
;MKIKVITSYKPGTWGSFAKRGIHSMVEQFPPEVDIFLYCEEQQPKDVDDRITCVDLTQAETELFKFKDKYKDDPTANGKIKQIEGGVRRSPNLQGLDKDKDSFLWDAVRFANKVFCVVNAVRNSDGYDYVLWIDADTFTFRSVPLEFFSKLLPEETMLTYLGRENPTLGDGGVYPECGFVGYNLKHPETRNFIHDWERLYTPGDVFKILEW
;
A
#
# COMPACT_ATOMS: atom_id res chain seq x y z
N MET A 1 17.26 -13.36 7.56
CA MET A 1 16.39 -12.38 6.89
C MET A 1 15.42 -11.85 7.91
N LYS A 2 15.41 -10.56 8.15
CA LYS A 2 14.49 -9.88 9.07
C LYS A 2 13.49 -9.03 8.26
N ILE A 3 12.20 -9.28 8.47
CA ILE A 3 11.13 -8.68 7.67
C ILE A 3 10.24 -7.84 8.57
N LYS A 4 9.96 -6.62 8.11
CA LYS A 4 8.98 -5.71 8.69
C LYS A 4 7.74 -5.71 7.79
N VAL A 5 6.70 -6.44 8.16
CA VAL A 5 5.39 -6.37 7.48
C VAL A 5 4.66 -5.13 7.96
N ILE A 6 4.12 -4.38 7.02
CA ILE A 6 3.35 -3.18 7.31
C ILE A 6 2.00 -3.22 6.61
N THR A 7 1.00 -2.67 7.27
CA THR A 7 -0.35 -2.52 6.73
C THR A 7 -1.05 -1.32 7.34
N SER A 8 -2.11 -0.86 6.70
CA SER A 8 -3.02 0.14 7.25
C SER A 8 -4.45 -0.16 6.82
N TYR A 9 -5.42 0.42 7.49
CA TYR A 9 -6.83 0.26 7.16
C TYR A 9 -7.55 1.61 7.16
N LYS A 10 -8.65 1.68 6.43
CA LYS A 10 -9.49 2.87 6.40
C LYS A 10 -10.18 3.08 7.77
N PRO A 11 -10.18 4.29 8.35
CA PRO A 11 -10.89 4.60 9.57
C PRO A 11 -12.34 4.08 9.57
N GLY A 12 -12.75 3.48 10.69
CA GLY A 12 -14.07 2.89 10.85
C GLY A 12 -14.27 1.50 10.21
N THR A 13 -13.24 0.93 9.56
CA THR A 13 -13.38 -0.40 8.89
C THR A 13 -12.70 -1.55 9.63
N TRP A 14 -12.16 -1.31 10.83
CA TRP A 14 -11.49 -2.34 11.62
C TRP A 14 -12.32 -3.60 11.78
N GLY A 15 -13.55 -3.49 12.28
CA GLY A 15 -14.44 -4.63 12.53
C GLY A 15 -15.02 -5.30 11.28
N SER A 16 -14.91 -4.68 10.10
CA SER A 16 -15.51 -5.23 8.87
C SER A 16 -14.63 -6.26 8.19
N PHE A 17 -13.38 -5.93 7.88
CA PHE A 17 -12.45 -6.85 7.21
C PHE A 17 -11.02 -6.77 7.76
N ALA A 18 -10.56 -5.58 8.17
CA ALA A 18 -9.15 -5.36 8.52
C ALA A 18 -8.71 -6.24 9.68
N LYS A 19 -9.51 -6.34 10.76
CA LYS A 19 -9.22 -7.22 11.89
C LYS A 19 -8.97 -8.66 11.45
N ARG A 20 -9.85 -9.22 10.61
CA ARG A 20 -9.74 -10.61 10.16
C ARG A 20 -8.48 -10.83 9.32
N GLY A 21 -8.19 -9.91 8.38
CA GLY A 21 -7.00 -9.99 7.54
C GLY A 21 -5.73 -9.93 8.39
N ILE A 22 -5.63 -8.93 9.24
CA ILE A 22 -4.44 -8.68 10.07
C ILE A 22 -4.21 -9.80 11.09
N HIS A 23 -5.25 -10.27 11.79
CA HIS A 23 -5.12 -11.40 12.72
C HIS A 23 -4.72 -12.68 11.99
N SER A 24 -5.17 -12.90 10.76
CA SER A 24 -4.72 -14.05 9.96
C SER A 24 -3.22 -14.01 9.65
N MET A 25 -2.62 -12.82 9.51
CA MET A 25 -1.17 -12.70 9.38
C MET A 25 -0.47 -13.12 10.69
N VAL A 26 -0.99 -12.67 11.83
CA VAL A 26 -0.45 -13.06 13.16
C VAL A 26 -0.48 -14.57 13.36
N GLU A 27 -1.59 -15.22 12.99
CA GLU A 27 -1.78 -16.66 13.15
C GLU A 27 -0.89 -17.50 12.22
N GLN A 28 -0.61 -16.99 11.02
CA GLN A 28 -0.01 -17.77 9.95
C GLN A 28 1.44 -17.42 9.66
N PHE A 29 1.92 -16.23 10.06
CA PHE A 29 3.31 -15.83 9.85
C PHE A 29 4.21 -16.30 10.99
N PRO A 30 5.47 -16.64 10.68
CA PRO A 30 6.43 -17.06 11.70
C PRO A 30 6.74 -15.89 12.65
N PRO A 31 7.15 -16.20 13.91
CA PRO A 31 7.38 -15.18 14.93
C PRO A 31 8.53 -14.21 14.62
N GLU A 32 9.39 -14.56 13.67
CA GLU A 32 10.51 -13.74 13.20
C GLU A 32 10.07 -12.60 12.28
N VAL A 33 8.82 -12.62 11.84
CA VAL A 33 8.21 -11.56 11.02
C VAL A 33 7.50 -10.57 11.93
N ASP A 34 8.01 -9.36 12.00
CA ASP A 34 7.40 -8.28 12.78
C ASP A 34 6.26 -7.63 12.00
N ILE A 35 5.11 -7.41 12.66
CA ILE A 35 3.90 -6.86 12.04
C ILE A 35 3.61 -5.48 12.61
N PHE A 36 3.51 -4.47 11.73
CA PHE A 36 3.22 -3.09 12.08
C PHE A 36 1.90 -2.65 11.46
N LEU A 37 1.02 -2.13 12.31
CA LEU A 37 -0.27 -1.59 11.92
C LEU A 37 -0.26 -0.08 12.03
N TYR A 38 -0.36 0.61 10.89
CA TYR A 38 -0.46 2.05 10.82
C TYR A 38 -1.91 2.50 11.00
N CYS A 39 -2.17 3.21 12.09
CA CYS A 39 -3.51 3.65 12.48
C CYS A 39 -3.67 5.14 12.20
N GLU A 40 -4.67 5.49 11.39
CA GLU A 40 -5.07 6.88 11.14
C GLU A 40 -6.10 7.39 12.18
N GLU A 41 -6.63 6.49 12.97
CA GLU A 41 -7.57 6.71 14.05
C GLU A 41 -7.02 6.11 15.36
N GLN A 42 -7.78 6.25 16.43
CA GLN A 42 -7.40 5.60 17.68
C GLN A 42 -7.14 4.10 17.46
N GLN A 43 -6.02 3.63 18.01
CA GLN A 43 -5.65 2.21 17.97
C GLN A 43 -6.82 1.33 18.44
N PRO A 44 -7.17 0.26 17.70
CA PRO A 44 -8.17 -0.69 18.12
C PRO A 44 -7.79 -1.36 19.46
N LYS A 45 -8.76 -1.59 20.33
CA LYS A 45 -8.50 -2.16 21.67
C LYS A 45 -8.20 -3.65 21.65
N ASP A 46 -8.62 -4.33 20.59
CA ASP A 46 -8.55 -5.78 20.42
C ASP A 46 -7.49 -6.20 19.38
N VAL A 47 -6.38 -5.48 19.37
CA VAL A 47 -5.18 -5.80 18.58
C VAL A 47 -4.35 -6.85 19.32
N ASP A 48 -3.83 -7.82 18.58
CA ASP A 48 -2.93 -8.85 19.11
C ASP A 48 -1.59 -8.23 19.55
N ASP A 49 -1.00 -8.76 20.62
CA ASP A 49 0.26 -8.27 21.20
C ASP A 49 1.48 -8.39 20.26
N ARG A 50 1.39 -9.25 19.24
CA ARG A 50 2.40 -9.35 18.18
C ARG A 50 2.38 -8.18 17.21
N ILE A 51 1.39 -7.32 17.27
CA ILE A 51 1.23 -6.19 16.35
C ILE A 51 1.74 -4.92 17.01
N THR A 52 2.71 -4.28 16.40
CA THR A 52 3.13 -2.94 16.79
C THR A 52 2.24 -1.91 16.09
N CYS A 53 1.44 -1.19 16.86
CA CYS A 53 0.64 -0.09 16.31
C CYS A 53 1.46 1.20 16.21
N VAL A 54 1.33 1.87 15.06
CA VAL A 54 1.95 3.17 14.79
C VAL A 54 0.84 4.20 14.60
N ASP A 55 0.84 5.25 15.41
CA ASP A 55 -0.07 6.39 15.21
C ASP A 55 0.39 7.19 13.99
N LEU A 56 -0.32 7.02 12.88
CA LEU A 56 0.02 7.65 11.61
C LEU A 56 -0.11 9.17 11.67
N THR A 57 -1.00 9.68 12.53
CA THR A 57 -1.21 11.13 12.68
C THR A 57 0.00 11.84 13.28
N GLN A 58 0.74 11.14 14.13
CA GLN A 58 1.98 11.63 14.72
C GLN A 58 3.21 11.29 13.88
N ALA A 59 3.19 10.12 13.25
CA ALA A 59 4.34 9.61 12.51
C ALA A 59 4.56 10.28 11.15
N GLU A 60 3.46 10.73 10.48
CA GLU A 60 3.52 11.28 9.11
C GLU A 60 2.62 12.50 8.92
N THR A 61 3.06 13.64 9.44
CA THR A 61 2.31 14.90 9.34
C THR A 61 2.12 15.39 7.90
N GLU A 62 3.04 15.07 6.99
CA GLU A 62 2.96 15.46 5.58
C GLU A 62 1.78 14.76 4.87
N LEU A 63 1.45 13.52 5.26
CA LEU A 63 0.23 12.86 4.78
C LEU A 63 -1.01 13.71 5.09
N PHE A 64 -1.12 14.22 6.31
CA PHE A 64 -2.31 14.96 6.73
C PHE A 64 -2.36 16.35 6.10
N LYS A 65 -1.23 16.99 5.86
CA LYS A 65 -1.15 18.21 5.05
C LYS A 65 -1.62 17.97 3.62
N PHE A 66 -1.18 16.86 2.99
CA PHE A 66 -1.64 16.46 1.68
C PHE A 66 -3.15 16.22 1.65
N LYS A 67 -3.67 15.43 2.59
CA LYS A 67 -5.10 15.17 2.72
C LYS A 67 -5.92 16.44 2.92
N ASP A 68 -5.49 17.34 3.79
CA ASP A 68 -6.19 18.59 4.05
C ASP A 68 -6.19 19.50 2.81
N LYS A 69 -5.07 19.58 2.12
CA LYS A 69 -4.94 20.37 0.89
C LYS A 69 -5.92 19.93 -0.21
N TYR A 70 -6.15 18.61 -0.32
CA TYR A 70 -6.97 18.04 -1.39
C TYR A 70 -8.32 17.47 -0.91
N LYS A 71 -8.74 17.77 0.33
CA LYS A 71 -9.98 17.23 0.92
C LYS A 71 -11.25 17.52 0.13
N ASP A 72 -11.29 18.69 -0.52
CA ASP A 72 -12.44 19.18 -1.28
C ASP A 72 -12.32 18.92 -2.80
N ASP A 73 -11.19 18.35 -3.25
CA ASP A 73 -11.01 17.96 -4.64
C ASP A 73 -11.73 16.62 -4.90
N PRO A 74 -12.80 16.61 -5.71
CA PRO A 74 -13.57 15.41 -5.96
C PRO A 74 -12.80 14.35 -6.73
N THR A 75 -11.84 14.73 -7.55
CA THR A 75 -10.99 13.80 -8.30
C THR A 75 -10.03 13.11 -7.34
N ALA A 76 -9.30 13.88 -6.54
CA ALA A 76 -8.34 13.35 -5.58
C ALA A 76 -8.97 12.45 -4.51
N ASN A 77 -10.27 12.58 -4.26
CA ASN A 77 -11.02 11.79 -3.26
C ASN A 77 -11.88 10.67 -3.87
N GLY A 78 -11.65 10.30 -5.11
CA GLY A 78 -12.42 9.24 -5.76
C GLY A 78 -13.91 9.56 -5.97
N LYS A 79 -14.32 10.81 -5.77
CA LYS A 79 -15.66 11.29 -5.99
C LYS A 79 -15.77 11.82 -7.42
N ILE A 80 -15.91 10.92 -8.38
CA ILE A 80 -15.90 11.34 -9.77
C ILE A 80 -17.23 11.95 -10.17
N LYS A 81 -17.09 13.06 -10.88
CA LYS A 81 -18.17 13.62 -11.66
C LYS A 81 -18.49 12.69 -12.84
N GLN A 82 -19.75 12.67 -13.24
CA GLN A 82 -20.13 12.20 -14.55
C GLN A 82 -19.28 12.93 -15.58
N ILE A 83 -18.48 12.18 -16.32
CA ILE A 83 -17.81 12.71 -17.51
C ILE A 83 -18.89 12.92 -18.55
N GLU A 84 -18.85 14.04 -19.25
CA GLU A 84 -19.79 14.34 -20.33
C GLU A 84 -19.83 13.14 -21.30
N GLY A 85 -20.99 12.43 -21.36
CA GLY A 85 -21.19 11.24 -22.18
C GLY A 85 -20.83 9.88 -21.55
N GLY A 86 -20.45 9.79 -20.29
CA GLY A 86 -20.12 8.52 -19.65
C GLY A 86 -20.41 8.42 -18.16
N VAL A 87 -20.63 7.22 -17.71
CA VAL A 87 -20.64 6.87 -16.28
C VAL A 87 -19.24 6.44 -15.91
N ARG A 88 -18.72 6.96 -14.79
CA ARG A 88 -17.48 6.44 -14.21
C ARG A 88 -17.59 4.93 -14.08
N ARG A 89 -16.55 4.28 -14.52
CA ARG A 89 -16.47 2.84 -14.43
C ARG A 89 -15.32 2.44 -13.52
N SER A 90 -15.62 1.55 -12.59
CA SER A 90 -14.58 0.88 -11.83
C SER A 90 -13.52 0.36 -12.80
N PRO A 91 -12.22 0.50 -12.49
CA PRO A 91 -11.14 -0.10 -13.29
C PRO A 91 -11.33 -1.60 -13.56
N ASN A 92 -12.13 -2.27 -12.73
CA ASN A 92 -12.44 -3.69 -12.85
C ASN A 92 -13.60 -3.98 -13.84
N LEU A 93 -14.28 -2.97 -14.38
CA LEU A 93 -15.34 -3.18 -15.35
C LEU A 93 -14.75 -3.14 -16.74
N GLN A 94 -14.73 -4.32 -17.37
CA GLN A 94 -14.19 -4.54 -18.70
C GLN A 94 -14.89 -3.68 -19.76
N GLY A 95 -14.12 -3.28 -20.75
CA GLY A 95 -14.64 -2.75 -22.02
C GLY A 95 -14.88 -1.24 -22.06
N LEU A 96 -14.18 -0.47 -21.23
CA LEU A 96 -14.40 0.96 -21.15
C LEU A 96 -13.13 1.75 -21.39
N ASP A 97 -13.29 2.84 -22.14
CA ASP A 97 -12.26 3.83 -22.30
C ASP A 97 -11.72 4.15 -20.90
N LYS A 98 -10.47 3.78 -20.68
CA LYS A 98 -9.76 4.18 -19.49
C LYS A 98 -9.64 5.69 -19.60
N ASP A 99 -10.30 6.39 -18.71
CA ASP A 99 -10.00 7.79 -18.51
C ASP A 99 -8.50 7.87 -18.22
N LYS A 100 -7.80 8.66 -19.01
CA LYS A 100 -6.33 8.81 -18.87
C LYS A 100 -5.94 9.25 -17.47
N ASP A 101 -6.85 9.96 -16.80
CA ASP A 101 -6.65 10.47 -15.45
C ASP A 101 -7.18 9.55 -14.35
N SER A 102 -7.56 8.31 -14.70
CA SER A 102 -8.22 7.40 -13.75
C SER A 102 -7.39 7.06 -12.50
N PHE A 103 -6.07 7.08 -12.60
CA PHE A 103 -5.19 6.81 -11.46
C PHE A 103 -5.11 7.98 -10.46
N LEU A 104 -5.40 9.20 -10.88
CA LEU A 104 -5.48 10.38 -10.01
C LEU A 104 -6.68 10.31 -9.06
N TRP A 105 -7.63 9.43 -9.40
CA TRP A 105 -8.80 9.23 -8.60
C TRP A 105 -8.43 8.58 -7.28
N ASP A 106 -8.89 9.16 -6.19
CA ASP A 106 -8.62 8.63 -4.88
C ASP A 106 -7.13 8.72 -4.43
N ALA A 107 -6.38 9.67 -4.99
CA ALA A 107 -4.98 9.89 -4.61
C ALA A 107 -4.83 10.14 -3.11
N VAL A 108 -5.84 10.76 -2.48
CA VAL A 108 -5.89 10.98 -1.02
C VAL A 108 -5.90 9.66 -0.26
N ARG A 109 -6.62 8.64 -0.75
CA ARG A 109 -6.59 7.31 -0.13
C ARG A 109 -5.26 6.60 -0.37
N PHE A 110 -4.76 6.64 -1.61
CA PHE A 110 -3.49 5.98 -1.95
C PHE A 110 -2.28 6.61 -1.26
N ALA A 111 -2.34 7.89 -0.90
CA ALA A 111 -1.32 8.55 -0.10
C ALA A 111 -1.03 7.80 1.21
N ASN A 112 -2.02 7.16 1.83
CA ASN A 112 -1.79 6.37 3.04
C ASN A 112 -0.72 5.29 2.82
N LYS A 113 -0.82 4.52 1.74
CA LYS A 113 0.17 3.48 1.42
C LYS A 113 1.55 4.09 1.27
N VAL A 114 1.67 5.17 0.51
CA VAL A 114 2.95 5.85 0.27
C VAL A 114 3.60 6.25 1.58
N PHE A 115 2.89 7.00 2.41
CA PHE A 115 3.46 7.52 3.65
C PHE A 115 3.69 6.45 4.72
N CYS A 116 2.88 5.38 4.76
CA CYS A 116 3.18 4.21 5.59
C CYS A 116 4.50 3.53 5.17
N VAL A 117 4.72 3.34 3.85
CA VAL A 117 5.96 2.76 3.33
C VAL A 117 7.15 3.69 3.60
N VAL A 118 6.99 4.99 3.35
CA VAL A 118 8.02 6.01 3.65
C VAL A 118 8.45 5.94 5.10
N ASN A 119 7.50 5.99 6.03
CA ASN A 119 7.77 5.89 7.47
C ASN A 119 8.45 4.58 7.84
N ALA A 120 7.93 3.47 7.32
CA ALA A 120 8.47 2.14 7.61
C ALA A 120 9.92 2.00 7.15
N VAL A 121 10.27 2.52 5.95
CA VAL A 121 11.63 2.48 5.41
C VAL A 121 12.57 3.40 6.19
N ARG A 122 12.11 4.59 6.61
CA ARG A 122 12.88 5.50 7.47
C ARG A 122 13.22 4.86 8.83
N ASN A 123 12.28 4.11 9.37
CA ASN A 123 12.38 3.47 10.69
C ASN A 123 12.62 1.96 10.58
N SER A 124 13.54 1.55 9.69
CA SER A 124 13.79 0.15 9.35
C SER A 124 15.17 -0.36 9.76
N ASP A 125 15.81 0.27 10.74
CA ASP A 125 17.11 -0.16 11.22
C ASP A 125 17.07 -1.63 11.70
N GLY A 126 17.99 -2.43 11.17
CA GLY A 126 18.08 -3.85 11.46
C GLY A 126 17.12 -4.76 10.69
N TYR A 127 16.30 -4.22 9.76
CA TYR A 127 15.50 -5.02 8.84
C TYR A 127 16.19 -5.16 7.49
N ASP A 128 15.93 -6.30 6.83
CA ASP A 128 16.37 -6.56 5.46
C ASP A 128 15.32 -6.12 4.45
N TYR A 129 14.03 -6.24 4.82
CA TYR A 129 12.88 -5.92 3.95
C TYR A 129 11.78 -5.20 4.72
N VAL A 130 11.12 -4.28 4.02
CA VAL A 130 9.77 -3.80 4.35
C VAL A 130 8.81 -4.48 3.38
N LEU A 131 7.72 -5.05 3.88
CA LEU A 131 6.72 -5.73 3.09
C LEU A 131 5.35 -5.11 3.35
N TRP A 132 4.78 -4.45 2.34
CA TRP A 132 3.40 -3.99 2.36
C TRP A 132 2.44 -5.13 2.05
N ILE A 133 1.41 -5.30 2.87
CA ILE A 133 0.28 -6.20 2.61
C ILE A 133 -1.00 -5.43 2.88
N ASP A 134 -1.95 -5.42 1.93
CA ASP A 134 -3.24 -4.76 2.12
C ASP A 134 -4.03 -5.42 3.27
N ALA A 135 -4.70 -4.63 4.10
CA ALA A 135 -5.39 -5.10 5.30
C ALA A 135 -6.58 -6.04 5.05
N ASP A 136 -7.07 -6.11 3.82
CA ASP A 136 -8.12 -7.04 3.38
C ASP A 136 -7.56 -8.36 2.83
N THR A 137 -6.25 -8.55 2.87
CA THR A 137 -5.59 -9.80 2.51
C THR A 137 -5.77 -10.82 3.64
N PHE A 138 -6.30 -11.99 3.31
CA PHE A 138 -6.49 -13.08 4.26
C PHE A 138 -5.49 -14.22 4.04
N THR A 139 -4.67 -14.50 5.06
CA THR A 139 -3.71 -15.60 5.05
C THR A 139 -4.37 -16.86 5.61
N PHE A 140 -4.58 -17.87 4.78
CA PHE A 140 -5.39 -19.05 5.11
C PHE A 140 -4.60 -20.31 5.45
N ARG A 141 -3.27 -20.23 5.42
CA ARG A 141 -2.36 -21.32 5.81
C ARG A 141 -1.03 -20.76 6.31
N SER A 142 -0.32 -21.58 7.07
CA SER A 142 1.02 -21.23 7.58
C SER A 142 1.97 -20.85 6.43
N VAL A 143 2.69 -19.76 6.64
CA VAL A 143 3.67 -19.19 5.71
C VAL A 143 5.05 -19.31 6.37
N PRO A 144 5.87 -20.29 5.99
CA PRO A 144 7.19 -20.44 6.57
C PRO A 144 8.16 -19.35 6.08
N LEU A 145 9.22 -19.09 6.83
CA LEU A 145 10.21 -18.06 6.48
C LEU A 145 10.87 -18.30 5.11
N GLU A 146 11.03 -19.56 4.72
CA GLU A 146 11.56 -19.94 3.41
C GLU A 146 10.66 -19.52 2.24
N PHE A 147 9.36 -19.37 2.49
CA PHE A 147 8.45 -18.83 1.48
C PHE A 147 8.73 -17.35 1.22
N PHE A 148 8.96 -16.58 2.29
CA PHE A 148 9.36 -15.17 2.15
C PHE A 148 10.71 -15.04 1.43
N SER A 149 11.67 -15.92 1.70
CA SER A 149 12.98 -15.92 1.02
C SER A 149 12.86 -16.12 -0.49
N LYS A 150 11.85 -16.89 -0.94
CA LYS A 150 11.58 -17.07 -2.37
C LYS A 150 10.87 -15.88 -3.01
N LEU A 151 10.03 -15.18 -2.24
CA LEU A 151 9.30 -14.02 -2.74
C LEU A 151 10.11 -12.73 -2.71
N LEU A 152 11.16 -12.67 -1.90
CA LEU A 152 11.96 -11.48 -1.64
C LEU A 152 13.43 -11.72 -2.04
N PRO A 153 13.72 -11.82 -3.35
CA PRO A 153 15.08 -12.08 -3.82
C PRO A 153 16.01 -10.90 -3.53
N GLU A 154 17.28 -11.20 -3.24
CA GLU A 154 18.28 -10.19 -2.83
C GLU A 154 18.70 -9.26 -3.98
N GLU A 155 18.53 -9.69 -5.22
CA GLU A 155 18.96 -8.97 -6.41
C GLU A 155 18.00 -7.89 -6.86
N THR A 156 16.76 -7.90 -6.36
CA THR A 156 15.72 -6.97 -6.79
C THR A 156 15.46 -5.89 -5.77
N MET A 157 15.23 -4.68 -6.25
CA MET A 157 14.83 -3.54 -5.43
C MET A 157 13.40 -3.71 -4.88
N LEU A 158 12.49 -4.13 -5.78
CA LEU A 158 11.06 -4.29 -5.49
C LEU A 158 10.60 -5.68 -5.91
N THR A 159 9.70 -6.24 -5.12
CA THR A 159 9.00 -7.48 -5.44
C THR A 159 7.50 -7.25 -5.29
N TYR A 160 6.74 -7.75 -6.25
CA TYR A 160 5.27 -7.70 -6.21
C TYR A 160 4.71 -9.00 -6.79
N LEU A 161 3.45 -9.28 -6.50
CA LEU A 161 2.76 -10.39 -7.15
C LEU A 161 2.31 -9.94 -8.53
N GLY A 162 2.68 -10.73 -9.56
CA GLY A 162 2.20 -10.51 -10.92
C GLY A 162 0.76 -10.99 -11.06
N ARG A 163 -0.10 -10.20 -11.71
CA ARG A 163 -1.44 -10.60 -12.09
C ARG A 163 -1.54 -10.63 -13.60
N GLU A 164 -1.88 -11.77 -14.16
CA GLU A 164 -2.18 -11.86 -15.58
C GLU A 164 -3.40 -11.01 -15.92
N ASN A 165 -3.27 -10.19 -16.92
CA ASN A 165 -4.37 -9.39 -17.43
C ASN A 165 -4.62 -9.71 -18.91
N PRO A 166 -5.65 -10.51 -19.22
CA PRO A 166 -5.96 -10.89 -20.58
C PRO A 166 -6.30 -9.70 -21.49
N THR A 167 -6.61 -8.53 -20.92
CA THR A 167 -6.90 -7.32 -21.70
C THR A 167 -5.65 -6.58 -22.16
N LEU A 168 -4.46 -6.91 -21.64
CA LEU A 168 -3.20 -6.29 -22.04
C LEU A 168 -2.57 -6.94 -23.28
N GLY A 169 -3.21 -7.96 -23.88
CA GLY A 169 -2.66 -8.72 -25.00
C GLY A 169 -1.40 -9.50 -24.60
N ASP A 170 -1.00 -10.49 -25.40
CA ASP A 170 0.25 -11.26 -25.29
C ASP A 170 0.69 -11.66 -23.86
N GLY A 171 -0.26 -11.94 -22.96
CA GLY A 171 0.04 -12.37 -21.59
C GLY A 171 0.61 -11.27 -20.70
N GLY A 172 0.26 -10.00 -20.95
CA GLY A 172 0.71 -8.88 -20.12
C GLY A 172 0.40 -9.09 -18.64
N VAL A 173 1.40 -8.84 -17.80
CA VAL A 173 1.32 -8.94 -16.34
C VAL A 173 1.45 -7.53 -15.76
N TYR A 174 0.58 -7.20 -14.83
CA TYR A 174 0.72 -5.95 -14.07
C TYR A 174 0.96 -6.23 -12.58
N PRO A 175 1.62 -5.31 -11.86
CA PRO A 175 1.90 -5.48 -10.45
C PRO A 175 0.62 -5.46 -9.62
N GLU A 176 0.49 -6.42 -8.71
CA GLU A 176 -0.55 -6.43 -7.70
C GLU A 176 -0.08 -5.62 -6.49
N CYS A 177 -0.66 -4.44 -6.30
CA CYS A 177 -0.22 -3.52 -5.26
C CYS A 177 -0.62 -3.95 -3.83
N GLY A 178 -1.41 -5.02 -3.68
CA GLY A 178 -1.78 -5.57 -2.36
C GLY A 178 -0.66 -6.30 -1.66
N PHE A 179 0.43 -6.60 -2.37
CA PHE A 179 1.66 -7.21 -1.83
C PHE A 179 2.86 -6.62 -2.53
N VAL A 180 3.66 -5.84 -1.80
CA VAL A 180 4.89 -5.23 -2.34
C VAL A 180 6.02 -5.32 -1.33
N GLY A 181 7.10 -6.00 -1.71
CA GLY A 181 8.34 -6.08 -0.92
C GLY A 181 9.35 -5.03 -1.37
N TYR A 182 9.98 -4.37 -0.41
CA TYR A 182 11.04 -3.38 -0.60
C TYR A 182 12.33 -3.90 0.02
N ASN A 183 13.34 -4.16 -0.80
CA ASN A 183 14.65 -4.64 -0.37
C ASN A 183 15.49 -3.49 0.16
N LEU A 184 15.70 -3.43 1.46
CA LEU A 184 16.43 -2.34 2.11
C LEU A 184 17.95 -2.37 1.89
N LYS A 185 18.47 -3.53 1.44
CA LYS A 185 19.89 -3.69 1.09
C LYS A 185 20.20 -3.22 -0.33
N HIS A 186 19.18 -3.13 -1.19
CA HIS A 186 19.38 -2.63 -2.54
C HIS A 186 19.68 -1.13 -2.53
N PRO A 187 20.74 -0.65 -3.22
CA PRO A 187 21.22 0.73 -3.10
C PRO A 187 20.17 1.77 -3.51
N GLU A 188 19.29 1.42 -4.44
CA GLU A 188 18.30 2.37 -4.99
C GLU A 188 16.99 2.40 -4.22
N THR A 189 16.74 1.49 -3.26
CA THR A 189 15.44 1.43 -2.57
C THR A 189 15.12 2.74 -1.85
N ARG A 190 16.07 3.30 -1.12
CA ARG A 190 15.82 4.54 -0.36
C ARG A 190 15.63 5.75 -1.27
N ASN A 191 16.34 5.81 -2.39
CA ASN A 191 16.16 6.84 -3.42
C ASN A 191 14.77 6.75 -4.04
N PHE A 192 14.35 5.55 -4.44
CA PHE A 192 13.00 5.31 -4.97
C PHE A 192 11.90 5.75 -4.00
N ILE A 193 12.00 5.37 -2.73
CA ILE A 193 11.01 5.73 -1.70
C ILE A 193 10.97 7.24 -1.47
N HIS A 194 12.13 7.90 -1.47
CA HIS A 194 12.20 9.35 -1.35
C HIS A 194 11.56 10.06 -2.57
N ASP A 195 11.84 9.58 -3.79
CA ASP A 195 11.24 10.16 -4.99
C ASP A 195 9.72 9.92 -5.04
N TRP A 196 9.26 8.75 -4.59
CA TRP A 196 7.83 8.46 -4.47
C TRP A 196 7.13 9.41 -3.50
N GLU A 197 7.71 9.67 -2.34
CA GLU A 197 7.22 10.68 -1.41
C GLU A 197 7.13 12.07 -2.04
N ARG A 198 8.16 12.46 -2.79
CA ARG A 198 8.22 13.76 -3.46
C ARG A 198 7.11 13.99 -4.49
N LEU A 199 6.55 12.94 -5.05
CA LEU A 199 5.37 13.07 -5.92
C LEU A 199 4.14 13.55 -5.16
N TYR A 200 4.01 13.14 -3.89
CA TYR A 200 2.84 13.48 -3.08
C TYR A 200 3.01 14.80 -2.33
N THR A 201 4.14 15.01 -1.68
CA THR A 201 4.33 16.18 -0.80
C THR A 201 4.02 17.51 -1.48
N PRO A 202 4.55 17.86 -2.68
CA PRO A 202 4.16 19.06 -3.40
C PRO A 202 2.84 18.89 -4.20
N GLY A 203 2.34 17.66 -4.36
CA GLY A 203 1.19 17.35 -5.20
C GLY A 203 1.55 17.13 -6.68
N ASP A 204 2.79 16.79 -6.96
CA ASP A 204 3.25 16.51 -8.34
C ASP A 204 2.63 15.24 -8.91
N VAL A 205 2.08 14.36 -8.07
CA VAL A 205 1.30 13.19 -8.50
C VAL A 205 0.18 13.57 -9.47
N PHE A 206 -0.39 14.77 -9.35
CA PHE A 206 -1.43 15.26 -10.26
C PHE A 206 -0.90 15.82 -11.58
N LYS A 207 0.41 15.92 -11.75
CA LYS A 207 1.08 16.40 -12.97
C LYS A 207 1.53 15.26 -13.88
N ILE A 208 1.40 14.02 -13.43
CA ILE A 208 1.76 12.84 -14.22
C ILE A 208 0.65 12.63 -15.26
N LEU A 209 0.94 12.93 -16.52
CA LEU A 209 -0.03 12.91 -17.62
C LEU A 209 0.04 11.63 -18.46
N GLU A 210 1.12 10.86 -18.37
CA GLU A 210 1.36 9.68 -19.21
C GLU A 210 1.97 8.55 -18.36
N TRP A 211 1.54 7.32 -18.67
CA TRP A 211 2.04 6.06 -18.08
C TRP A 211 2.56 5.16 -19.18
#